data_f7e20b10062d7222601a27e7aec07f97
#
_entry.id   f7e20b10062d7222601a27e7aec07f97
#
_cell.length_a   1.000
_cell.length_b   1.000
_cell.length_c   1.000
_cell.angle_alpha   90.00
_cell.angle_beta   90.00
_cell.angle_gamma   90.00
#
_symmetry.space_group_name_H-M   'P 1'
#
loop_
_entity.id
_entity.type
_entity.pdbx_description
1 polymer ?
#
loop_
_entity_poly.entity_id
_entity_poly.type
_entity_poly.pdbx_seq_one_letter_code
_entity_poly.pdbx_strand_id
1 'polypeptide(L)'
;MTLSSKSIRRGAVVGALVVGVGTSVAAAAPATTAALHCGIYWGSLPKTAKITETAPMMNVRAGQHACFDRMVVDVRAGGADGYFVHYVDTVRQEGSGFAVPLRGGARLQVTVVAPAYDNYRQTYRPANRSELVNVAGWQTFRQIAWAGSYEGQSTIGLGVRARLPFRVFVLQGPGAGSRFVIDVAHRW
;
A
#
# COMPACT_ATOMS: atom_id res chain seq x y z
N MET A 1 55.49 -79.17 15.82
CA MET A 1 54.12 -78.59 15.63
C MET A 1 54.29 -77.13 15.29
N THR A 2 54.20 -76.82 14.03
CA THR A 2 54.60 -75.54 13.43
C THR A 2 53.39 -74.67 13.24
N LEU A 3 53.40 -73.49 13.81
CA LEU A 3 52.35 -72.48 13.62
C LEU A 3 52.80 -71.49 12.55
N SER A 4 52.01 -71.45 11.45
CA SER A 4 52.24 -70.52 10.33
C SER A 4 51.48 -69.21 10.60
N SER A 5 52.19 -68.11 10.63
CA SER A 5 51.66 -66.77 10.76
C SER A 5 51.38 -66.15 9.37
N LYS A 6 50.14 -65.85 9.06
CA LYS A 6 49.76 -65.10 7.86
C LYS A 6 49.55 -63.61 8.25
N SER A 7 50.44 -62.77 7.70
CA SER A 7 50.30 -61.30 7.84
C SER A 7 49.21 -60.76 6.90
N ILE A 8 48.30 -60.02 7.46
CA ILE A 8 47.22 -59.27 6.76
C ILE A 8 47.71 -57.83 6.58
N ARG A 9 47.90 -57.44 5.34
CA ARG A 9 48.19 -56.01 4.98
C ARG A 9 46.87 -55.24 5.05
N ARG A 10 46.83 -54.23 5.91
CA ARG A 10 45.70 -53.24 5.96
C ARG A 10 45.97 -52.15 4.92
N GLY A 11 45.13 -52.13 3.86
CA GLY A 11 45.06 -51.01 2.93
C GLY A 11 44.25 -49.87 3.56
N ALA A 12 44.86 -48.70 3.70
CA ALA A 12 44.18 -47.49 4.09
C ALA A 12 43.51 -46.85 2.87
N VAL A 13 42.17 -46.79 2.87
CA VAL A 13 41.43 -46.02 1.88
C VAL A 13 41.26 -44.61 2.45
N VAL A 14 41.94 -43.65 1.84
CA VAL A 14 41.73 -42.21 2.15
C VAL A 14 40.55 -41.73 1.35
N GLY A 15 39.39 -41.61 2.01
CA GLY A 15 38.21 -40.99 1.44
C GLY A 15 38.33 -39.46 1.51
N ALA A 16 38.45 -38.79 0.38
CA ALA A 16 38.39 -37.33 0.29
C ALA A 16 36.94 -36.86 0.41
N LEU A 17 36.63 -36.20 1.52
CA LEU A 17 35.33 -35.51 1.68
C LEU A 17 35.40 -34.18 0.91
N VAL A 18 34.69 -34.07 -0.21
CA VAL A 18 34.48 -32.82 -0.92
C VAL A 18 33.30 -32.12 -0.24
N VAL A 19 33.60 -31.13 0.60
CA VAL A 19 32.56 -30.22 1.17
C VAL A 19 32.24 -29.19 0.10
N GLY A 20 31.14 -29.40 -0.60
CA GLY A 20 30.56 -28.42 -1.53
C GLY A 20 29.95 -27.26 -0.77
N VAL A 21 30.64 -26.11 -0.72
CA VAL A 21 30.08 -24.85 -0.22
C VAL A 21 29.13 -24.33 -1.28
N GLY A 22 27.82 -24.64 -1.12
CA GLY A 22 26.75 -24.07 -1.94
C GLY A 22 26.55 -22.61 -1.54
N THR A 23 27.08 -21.67 -2.32
CA THR A 23 26.74 -20.26 -2.20
C THR A 23 25.32 -20.02 -2.72
N SER A 24 24.35 -19.93 -1.82
CA SER A 24 23.01 -19.46 -2.16
C SER A 24 23.09 -17.98 -2.53
N VAL A 25 22.99 -17.68 -3.82
CA VAL A 25 22.81 -16.31 -4.31
C VAL A 25 21.37 -15.92 -4.00
N ALA A 26 21.16 -15.12 -2.96
CA ALA A 26 19.89 -14.48 -2.70
C ALA A 26 19.61 -13.49 -3.86
N ALA A 27 18.62 -13.80 -4.68
CA ALA A 27 18.15 -12.88 -5.71
C ALA A 27 17.58 -11.64 -5.00
N ALA A 28 18.27 -10.52 -5.07
CA ALA A 28 17.77 -9.23 -4.62
C ALA A 28 16.54 -8.87 -5.47
N ALA A 29 15.39 -8.69 -4.82
CA ALA A 29 14.20 -8.19 -5.49
C ALA A 29 14.54 -6.83 -6.11
N PRO A 30 14.11 -6.55 -7.37
CA PRO A 30 14.42 -5.28 -8.01
C PRO A 30 13.81 -4.14 -7.19
N ALA A 31 14.66 -3.24 -6.71
CA ALA A 31 14.21 -1.99 -6.12
C ALA A 31 13.45 -1.23 -7.22
N THR A 32 12.15 -1.00 -7.00
CA THR A 32 11.35 -0.19 -7.93
C THR A 32 11.87 1.24 -7.88
N THR A 33 12.71 1.61 -8.84
CA THR A 33 13.25 2.96 -8.99
C THR A 33 12.10 3.93 -9.26
N ALA A 34 12.15 5.11 -8.63
CA ALA A 34 11.24 6.20 -8.96
C ALA A 34 11.43 6.59 -10.43
N ALA A 35 10.34 6.57 -11.21
CA ALA A 35 10.36 6.95 -12.62
C ALA A 35 9.79 8.36 -12.80
N LEU A 36 10.42 9.16 -13.67
CA LEU A 36 9.90 10.48 -14.06
C LEU A 36 8.85 10.30 -15.15
N HIS A 37 7.60 10.68 -14.86
CA HIS A 37 6.50 10.69 -15.83
C HIS A 37 5.68 11.96 -15.68
N CYS A 38 5.45 12.70 -16.78
CA CYS A 38 4.77 13.99 -16.76
C CYS A 38 5.39 15.01 -15.79
N GLY A 39 6.72 15.06 -15.69
CA GLY A 39 7.42 15.96 -14.77
C GLY A 39 7.28 15.61 -13.29
N ILE A 40 6.77 14.44 -12.95
CA ILE A 40 6.52 13.99 -11.59
C ILE A 40 7.36 12.74 -11.31
N TYR A 41 8.03 12.71 -10.15
CA TYR A 41 8.69 11.50 -9.66
C TYR A 41 7.66 10.59 -8.98
N TRP A 42 7.57 9.37 -9.50
CA TRP A 42 6.61 8.37 -9.08
C TRP A 42 7.29 7.17 -8.42
N GLY A 43 6.56 6.48 -7.57
CA GLY A 43 7.02 5.22 -6.98
C GLY A 43 5.88 4.42 -6.40
N SER A 44 6.03 3.10 -6.23
CA SER A 44 4.99 2.21 -5.70
C SER A 44 5.24 1.72 -4.28
N LEU A 45 6.28 2.22 -3.60
CA LEU A 45 6.55 1.91 -2.20
C LEU A 45 5.55 2.62 -1.29
N PRO A 46 5.33 2.12 -0.05
CA PRO A 46 4.47 2.76 0.94
C PRO A 46 4.80 4.25 1.12
N LYS A 47 3.77 5.06 1.33
CA LYS A 47 3.87 6.48 1.64
C LYS A 47 3.28 6.72 3.01
N THR A 48 4.00 7.42 3.87
CA THR A 48 3.56 7.75 5.22
C THR A 48 3.93 9.19 5.57
N ALA A 49 3.12 9.83 6.38
CA ALA A 49 3.45 11.08 7.05
C ALA A 49 3.15 10.95 8.54
N LYS A 50 3.92 11.66 9.35
CA LYS A 50 3.68 11.75 10.80
C LYS A 50 2.41 12.54 11.06
N ILE A 51 1.74 12.17 12.15
CA ILE A 51 0.57 12.89 12.65
C ILE A 51 1.06 14.06 13.47
N THR A 52 0.69 15.28 13.11
CA THR A 52 0.85 16.46 13.95
C THR A 52 -0.51 17.07 14.29
N GLU A 53 -1.48 16.96 13.36
CA GLU A 53 -2.82 17.49 13.52
C GLU A 53 -3.85 16.49 13.04
N THR A 54 -5.05 16.53 13.64
CA THR A 54 -6.20 15.74 13.23
C THR A 54 -7.45 16.61 13.17
N ALA A 55 -8.25 16.41 12.12
CA ALA A 55 -9.56 17.03 12.00
C ALA A 55 -10.50 16.08 11.25
N PRO A 56 -11.82 16.18 11.45
CA PRO A 56 -12.77 15.27 10.83
C PRO A 56 -12.74 15.35 9.31
N MET A 57 -12.75 14.19 8.64
CA MET A 57 -12.99 14.14 7.21
C MET A 57 -14.43 14.52 6.88
N MET A 58 -14.62 15.18 5.75
CA MET A 58 -15.89 15.72 5.32
C MET A 58 -16.40 15.11 4.03
N ASN A 59 -15.47 14.70 3.13
CA ASN A 59 -15.86 14.24 1.81
C ASN A 59 -14.74 13.40 1.15
N VAL A 60 -15.14 12.58 0.18
CA VAL A 60 -14.26 11.91 -0.76
C VAL A 60 -14.70 12.24 -2.17
N ARG A 61 -13.79 12.71 -2.98
CA ARG A 61 -14.02 13.02 -4.39
C ARG A 61 -12.87 12.54 -5.24
N ALA A 62 -13.07 12.46 -6.54
CA ALA A 62 -12.05 12.04 -7.48
C ALA A 62 -12.11 12.86 -8.77
N GLY A 63 -11.02 12.86 -9.53
CA GLY A 63 -10.88 13.53 -10.81
C GLY A 63 -9.86 12.85 -11.71
N GLN A 64 -10.09 12.94 -13.02
CA GLN A 64 -9.16 12.48 -14.04
C GLN A 64 -8.23 13.61 -14.45
N HIS A 65 -6.97 13.27 -14.68
CA HIS A 65 -5.93 14.15 -15.22
C HIS A 65 -5.24 13.44 -16.39
N ALA A 66 -4.52 14.18 -17.21
CA ALA A 66 -3.85 13.62 -18.40
C ALA A 66 -2.84 12.49 -18.08
N CYS A 67 -2.27 12.49 -16.87
CA CYS A 67 -1.17 11.58 -16.51
C CYS A 67 -1.51 10.65 -15.34
N PHE A 68 -2.59 10.90 -14.62
CA PHE A 68 -2.99 10.17 -13.40
C PHE A 68 -4.47 10.35 -13.11
N ASP A 69 -5.05 9.43 -12.37
CA ASP A 69 -6.32 9.64 -11.70
C ASP A 69 -6.05 10.07 -10.26
N ARG A 70 -6.87 10.99 -9.73
CA ARG A 70 -6.74 11.60 -8.41
C ARG A 70 -7.91 11.24 -7.51
N MET A 71 -7.62 10.85 -6.29
CA MET A 71 -8.59 10.82 -5.19
C MET A 71 -8.22 11.92 -4.18
N VAL A 72 -9.24 12.57 -3.63
CA VAL A 72 -9.09 13.62 -2.62
C VAL A 72 -9.98 13.32 -1.44
N VAL A 73 -9.42 13.37 -0.25
CA VAL A 73 -10.16 13.34 1.01
C VAL A 73 -10.16 14.76 1.59
N ASP A 74 -11.32 15.37 1.65
CA ASP A 74 -11.48 16.72 2.20
C ASP A 74 -11.63 16.65 3.72
N VAL A 75 -10.91 17.51 4.43
CA VAL A 75 -10.86 17.58 5.90
C VAL A 75 -11.27 18.97 6.36
N ARG A 76 -12.00 19.03 7.49
CA ARG A 76 -12.45 20.28 8.13
C ARG A 76 -11.28 21.18 8.52
N ALA A 77 -11.59 22.43 8.88
CA ALA A 77 -10.68 23.37 9.48
C ALA A 77 -9.92 22.79 10.67
N GLY A 78 -8.66 23.17 10.81
CA GLY A 78 -7.71 22.61 11.79
C GLY A 78 -6.69 21.69 11.14
N GLY A 79 -7.00 21.18 9.95
CA GLY A 79 -6.07 20.34 9.20
C GLY A 79 -5.94 18.92 9.73
N ALA A 80 -5.48 18.05 8.86
CA ALA A 80 -4.98 16.73 9.21
C ALA A 80 -3.85 16.38 8.24
N ASP A 81 -2.83 15.73 8.70
CA ASP A 81 -1.61 15.50 7.92
C ASP A 81 -1.07 14.06 7.99
N GLY A 82 -1.53 13.28 8.96
CA GLY A 82 -1.12 11.89 9.11
C GLY A 82 -1.78 10.95 8.10
N TYR A 83 -0.97 10.15 7.40
CA TYR A 83 -1.48 9.12 6.50
C TYR A 83 -0.54 7.92 6.39
N PHE A 84 -1.12 6.79 5.98
CA PHE A 84 -0.40 5.61 5.55
C PHE A 84 -1.08 5.01 4.32
N VAL A 85 -0.36 4.98 3.20
CA VAL A 85 -0.88 4.51 1.91
C VAL A 85 0.06 3.49 1.32
N HIS A 86 -0.46 2.30 1.02
CA HIS A 86 0.34 1.19 0.51
C HIS A 86 -0.52 0.17 -0.26
N TYR A 87 0.13 -0.60 -1.12
CA TYR A 87 -0.49 -1.74 -1.79
C TYR A 87 -0.65 -2.92 -0.85
N VAL A 88 -1.84 -3.55 -0.91
CA VAL A 88 -2.21 -4.72 -0.11
C VAL A 88 -2.87 -5.79 -0.99
N ASP A 89 -2.85 -7.04 -0.54
CA ASP A 89 -3.61 -8.11 -1.19
C ASP A 89 -5.12 -7.97 -0.91
N THR A 90 -5.48 -7.49 0.26
CA THR A 90 -6.87 -7.29 0.69
C THR A 90 -6.98 -6.05 1.55
N VAL A 91 -7.82 -5.10 1.15
CA VAL A 91 -8.21 -3.98 2.03
C VAL A 91 -9.13 -4.50 3.12
N ARG A 92 -8.91 -4.04 4.35
CA ARG A 92 -9.71 -4.43 5.51
C ARG A 92 -10.41 -3.24 6.15
N GLN A 93 -11.57 -3.52 6.70
CA GLN A 93 -12.32 -2.51 7.46
C GLN A 93 -11.60 -2.18 8.77
N GLU A 94 -11.57 -0.89 9.09
CA GLU A 94 -11.16 -0.42 10.41
C GLU A 94 -12.06 -0.99 11.51
N GLY A 95 -11.47 -1.42 12.61
CA GLY A 95 -12.13 -2.01 13.77
C GLY A 95 -12.50 -3.47 13.60
N SER A 96 -13.26 -3.85 12.59
CA SER A 96 -13.75 -5.24 12.41
C SER A 96 -12.76 -6.17 11.72
N GLY A 97 -11.85 -5.64 10.90
CA GLY A 97 -10.92 -6.42 10.08
C GLY A 97 -11.56 -7.14 8.88
N PHE A 98 -12.86 -6.99 8.63
CA PHE A 98 -13.51 -7.65 7.50
C PHE A 98 -12.95 -7.16 6.16
N ALA A 99 -12.84 -8.09 5.21
CA ALA A 99 -12.37 -7.78 3.87
C ALA A 99 -13.34 -6.84 3.14
N VAL A 100 -12.80 -5.87 2.43
CA VAL A 100 -13.53 -4.98 1.52
C VAL A 100 -13.22 -5.41 0.09
N PRO A 101 -14.18 -6.05 -0.61
CA PRO A 101 -13.99 -6.43 -2.01
C PRO A 101 -13.76 -5.20 -2.89
N LEU A 102 -12.75 -5.27 -3.76
CA LEU A 102 -12.42 -4.21 -4.69
C LEU A 102 -12.15 -4.76 -6.08
N ARG A 103 -12.70 -4.11 -7.09
CA ARG A 103 -12.37 -4.35 -8.49
C ARG A 103 -10.97 -3.81 -8.80
N GLY A 104 -10.33 -4.41 -9.81
CA GLY A 104 -9.01 -4.01 -10.30
C GLY A 104 -7.95 -5.07 -10.14
N GLY A 105 -6.80 -4.84 -10.78
CA GLY A 105 -5.65 -5.74 -10.73
C GLY A 105 -4.76 -5.52 -9.50
N ALA A 106 -4.92 -4.39 -8.81
CA ALA A 106 -4.21 -4.10 -7.55
C ALA A 106 -5.07 -3.22 -6.63
N ARG A 107 -4.72 -3.22 -5.35
CA ARG A 107 -5.49 -2.56 -4.28
C ARG A 107 -4.58 -1.69 -3.44
N LEU A 108 -4.87 -0.39 -3.40
CA LEU A 108 -4.26 0.54 -2.46
C LEU A 108 -5.16 0.65 -1.21
N GLN A 109 -4.60 0.44 -0.04
CA GLN A 109 -5.22 0.84 1.21
C GLN A 109 -4.75 2.25 1.54
N VAL A 110 -5.72 3.14 1.70
CA VAL A 110 -5.50 4.55 2.00
C VAL A 110 -6.05 4.82 3.39
N THR A 111 -5.19 4.88 4.38
CA THR A 111 -5.53 5.26 5.76
C THR A 111 -5.10 6.70 6.00
N VAL A 112 -6.03 7.54 6.41
CA VAL A 112 -5.81 8.94 6.80
C VAL A 112 -6.18 9.14 8.26
N VAL A 113 -5.42 9.95 8.99
CA VAL A 113 -5.70 10.29 10.39
C VAL A 113 -6.69 11.46 10.40
N ALA A 114 -7.89 11.17 9.98
CA ALA A 114 -9.02 12.07 9.90
C ALA A 114 -10.30 11.24 10.14
N PRO A 115 -10.87 11.25 11.36
CA PRO A 115 -12.07 10.48 11.66
C PRO A 115 -13.28 10.98 10.85
N ALA A 116 -14.17 10.06 10.49
CA ALA A 116 -15.43 10.40 9.83
C ALA A 116 -16.52 10.84 10.83
N TYR A 117 -16.11 11.32 12.00
CA TYR A 117 -17.00 11.77 13.08
C TYR A 117 -16.32 12.88 13.89
N ASP A 118 -17.15 13.66 14.58
CA ASP A 118 -16.76 14.69 15.54
C ASP A 118 -17.74 14.64 16.72
N ASN A 119 -17.23 14.52 17.95
CA ASN A 119 -18.04 14.41 19.15
C ASN A 119 -19.23 13.42 19.00
N TYR A 120 -18.92 12.20 18.54
CA TYR A 120 -19.90 11.12 18.26
C TYR A 120 -20.89 11.39 17.12
N ARG A 121 -20.80 12.53 16.43
CA ARG A 121 -21.62 12.82 15.24
C ARG A 121 -20.86 12.50 13.99
N GLN A 122 -21.49 11.77 13.08
CA GLN A 122 -20.88 11.47 11.78
C GLN A 122 -20.71 12.76 10.96
N THR A 123 -19.49 13.00 10.47
CA THR A 123 -19.14 14.09 9.57
C THR A 123 -19.11 13.64 8.12
N TYR A 124 -18.85 12.35 7.89
CA TYR A 124 -18.91 11.73 6.58
C TYR A 124 -19.67 10.42 6.62
N ARG A 125 -20.71 10.33 5.79
CA ARG A 125 -21.53 9.13 5.62
C ARG A 125 -21.79 8.93 4.13
N PRO A 126 -21.07 8.03 3.44
CA PRO A 126 -21.28 7.79 2.02
C PRO A 126 -22.64 7.11 1.78
N ALA A 127 -23.33 7.56 0.73
CA ALA A 127 -24.60 6.95 0.30
C ALA A 127 -24.38 5.50 -0.19
N ASN A 128 -23.27 5.25 -0.87
CA ASN A 128 -22.86 3.91 -1.28
C ASN A 128 -21.44 3.63 -0.78
N ARG A 129 -21.31 2.70 0.15
CA ARG A 129 -20.00 2.34 0.75
C ARG A 129 -19.08 1.62 -0.24
N SER A 130 -19.62 0.93 -1.23
CA SER A 130 -18.84 0.22 -2.24
C SER A 130 -18.41 1.10 -3.40
N GLU A 131 -19.05 2.24 -3.62
CA GLU A 131 -18.77 3.18 -4.73
C GLU A 131 -18.87 4.61 -4.20
N LEU A 132 -17.80 5.12 -3.59
CA LEU A 132 -17.77 6.50 -3.06
C LEU A 132 -17.87 7.53 -4.18
N VAL A 133 -17.27 7.22 -5.31
CA VAL A 133 -17.27 8.02 -6.54
C VAL A 133 -17.39 7.07 -7.73
N ASN A 134 -18.21 7.41 -8.72
CA ASN A 134 -18.27 6.64 -9.96
C ASN A 134 -17.00 6.90 -10.79
N VAL A 135 -16.19 5.87 -10.94
CA VAL A 135 -14.94 5.87 -11.71
C VAL A 135 -14.99 4.91 -12.90
N ALA A 136 -16.19 4.55 -13.35
CA ALA A 136 -16.37 3.68 -14.52
C ALA A 136 -15.74 4.29 -15.75
N GLY A 137 -14.96 3.48 -16.50
CA GLY A 137 -14.27 3.93 -17.72
C GLY A 137 -12.98 4.73 -17.48
N TRP A 138 -12.57 4.98 -16.24
CA TRP A 138 -11.35 5.71 -15.95
C TRP A 138 -10.09 4.91 -16.31
N GLN A 139 -8.99 5.62 -16.57
CA GLN A 139 -7.76 5.01 -17.06
C GLN A 139 -7.07 4.13 -16.01
N THR A 140 -7.08 4.55 -14.75
CA THR A 140 -6.39 3.87 -13.66
C THR A 140 -7.34 3.36 -12.59
N PHE A 141 -8.25 4.20 -12.09
CA PHE A 141 -9.17 3.80 -11.02
C PHE A 141 -10.21 2.79 -11.49
N ARG A 142 -10.55 1.85 -10.62
CA ARG A 142 -11.57 0.81 -10.87
C ARG A 142 -12.69 0.83 -9.85
N GLN A 143 -12.38 1.31 -8.64
CA GLN A 143 -13.35 1.42 -7.55
C GLN A 143 -12.75 2.24 -6.41
N ILE A 144 -13.59 3.02 -5.74
CA ILE A 144 -13.26 3.71 -4.49
C ILE A 144 -14.31 3.27 -3.48
N ALA A 145 -13.91 2.52 -2.44
CA ALA A 145 -14.82 1.95 -1.46
C ALA A 145 -14.47 2.38 -0.04
N TRP A 146 -15.50 2.52 0.79
CA TRP A 146 -15.35 2.85 2.20
C TRP A 146 -14.98 1.62 3.02
N ALA A 147 -13.87 1.69 3.74
CA ALA A 147 -13.40 0.64 4.63
C ALA A 147 -13.59 0.96 6.12
N GLY A 148 -14.20 2.08 6.45
CA GLY A 148 -14.57 2.41 7.82
C GLY A 148 -13.77 3.55 8.43
N SER A 149 -14.22 3.97 9.62
CA SER A 149 -13.52 4.94 10.47
C SER A 149 -13.58 4.45 11.91
N TYR A 150 -12.43 4.38 12.55
CA TYR A 150 -12.29 3.90 13.91
C TYR A 150 -11.02 4.51 14.55
N GLU A 151 -11.04 4.77 15.85
CA GLU A 151 -9.89 5.30 16.63
C GLU A 151 -9.17 6.49 15.98
N GLY A 152 -9.93 7.45 15.45
CA GLY A 152 -9.36 8.66 14.87
C GLY A 152 -8.85 8.52 13.43
N GLN A 153 -8.98 7.35 12.84
CA GLN A 153 -8.55 7.07 11.47
C GLN A 153 -9.72 6.74 10.57
N SER A 154 -9.53 6.96 9.28
CA SER A 154 -10.46 6.52 8.24
C SER A 154 -9.71 5.78 7.15
N THR A 155 -10.24 4.64 6.72
CA THR A 155 -9.64 3.85 5.65
C THR A 155 -10.56 3.78 4.44
N ILE A 156 -9.96 3.98 3.28
CA ILE A 156 -10.57 3.92 1.96
C ILE A 156 -9.80 2.87 1.14
N GLY A 157 -10.53 1.97 0.52
CA GLY A 157 -9.97 1.04 -0.45
C GLY A 157 -10.03 1.64 -1.85
N LEU A 158 -8.89 1.69 -2.53
CA LEU A 158 -8.78 2.16 -3.89
C LEU A 158 -8.35 1.01 -4.80
N GLY A 159 -9.30 0.47 -5.57
CA GLY A 159 -9.04 -0.51 -6.61
C GLY A 159 -8.48 0.16 -7.85
N VAL A 160 -7.33 -0.31 -8.33
CA VAL A 160 -6.64 0.25 -9.49
C VAL A 160 -6.35 -0.83 -10.54
N ARG A 161 -6.14 -0.42 -11.80
CA ARG A 161 -5.95 -1.31 -12.94
C ARG A 161 -4.81 -2.32 -12.75
N ALA A 162 -3.70 -1.85 -12.17
CA ALA A 162 -2.49 -2.63 -11.90
C ALA A 162 -1.71 -1.99 -10.75
N ARG A 163 -0.66 -2.63 -10.25
CA ARG A 163 0.28 -2.01 -9.31
C ARG A 163 1.08 -0.91 -10.01
N LEU A 164 0.48 0.27 -10.09
CA LEU A 164 1.02 1.47 -10.70
C LEU A 164 1.69 2.37 -9.65
N PRO A 165 2.61 3.25 -10.06
CA PRO A 165 3.22 4.18 -9.13
C PRO A 165 2.22 5.24 -8.68
N PHE A 166 2.40 5.71 -7.44
CA PHE A 166 1.51 6.70 -6.83
C PHE A 166 2.30 7.70 -5.98
N ARG A 167 1.67 8.83 -5.70
CA ARG A 167 2.14 9.82 -4.74
C ARG A 167 1.01 10.23 -3.80
N VAL A 168 1.39 10.67 -2.61
CA VAL A 168 0.48 11.19 -1.59
C VAL A 168 1.05 12.50 -1.06
N PHE A 169 0.20 13.49 -0.88
CA PHE A 169 0.56 14.77 -0.28
C PHE A 169 -0.67 15.45 0.32
N VAL A 170 -0.43 16.41 1.20
CA VAL A 170 -1.48 17.21 1.81
C VAL A 170 -1.44 18.62 1.22
N LEU A 171 -2.61 19.15 0.88
CA LEU A 171 -2.81 20.53 0.47
C LEU A 171 -3.63 21.25 1.51
N GLN A 172 -3.22 22.47 1.86
CA GLN A 172 -4.01 23.36 2.69
C GLN A 172 -5.11 24.02 1.87
N GLY A 173 -6.23 24.40 2.53
CA GLY A 173 -7.37 25.05 1.91
C GLY A 173 -8.32 24.10 1.15
N PRO A 174 -9.43 24.64 0.56
CA PRO A 174 -9.84 26.05 0.66
C PRO A 174 -10.21 26.43 2.11
N GLY A 175 -10.04 27.68 2.45
CA GLY A 175 -10.26 28.16 3.82
C GLY A 175 -9.26 27.52 4.81
N ALA A 176 -9.73 27.19 6.00
CA ALA A 176 -8.93 26.60 7.07
C ALA A 176 -8.86 25.06 7.03
N GLY A 177 -9.44 24.42 6.03
CA GLY A 177 -9.41 22.96 5.87
C GLY A 177 -8.13 22.46 5.20
N SER A 178 -7.98 21.14 5.11
CA SER A 178 -6.93 20.48 4.36
C SER A 178 -7.48 19.35 3.47
N ARG A 179 -6.62 18.84 2.60
CA ARG A 179 -6.98 17.78 1.66
C ARG A 179 -5.84 16.78 1.53
N PHE A 180 -6.12 15.52 1.80
CA PHE A 180 -5.23 14.45 1.38
C PHE A 180 -5.45 14.18 -0.10
N VAL A 181 -4.38 14.19 -0.86
CA VAL A 181 -4.39 13.97 -2.31
C VAL A 181 -3.62 12.70 -2.61
N ILE A 182 -4.27 11.77 -3.28
CA ILE A 182 -3.71 10.49 -3.72
C ILE A 182 -3.80 10.44 -5.23
N ASP A 183 -2.67 10.54 -5.91
CA ASP A 183 -2.55 10.42 -7.35
C ASP A 183 -1.96 9.05 -7.70
N VAL A 184 -2.58 8.34 -8.64
CA VAL A 184 -2.03 7.10 -9.21
C VAL A 184 -1.82 7.29 -10.69
N ALA A 185 -0.58 7.14 -11.14
CA ALA A 185 -0.19 7.34 -12.53
C ALA A 185 -0.89 6.36 -13.48
N HIS A 186 -1.06 6.78 -14.73
CA HIS A 186 -1.62 5.91 -15.75
C HIS A 186 -0.62 4.83 -16.22
N ARG A 187 0.67 5.02 -15.99
CA ARG A 187 1.76 4.11 -16.38
C ARG A 187 3.00 4.32 -15.51
N TRP A 188 3.93 3.41 -15.64
CA TRP A 188 5.30 3.53 -15.13
C TRP A 188 6.11 4.52 -15.96
#